data_3904428a3e1a6d801beb9b90986a618c
#
_entry.id   3904428a3e1a6d801beb9b90986a618c
#
_cell.length_a   1.000
_cell.length_b   1.000
_cell.length_c   1.000
_cell.angle_alpha   90.00
_cell.angle_beta   90.00
_cell.angle_gamma   90.00
#
_symmetry.space_group_name_H-M   'P 1'
#
loop_
_entity.id
_entity.type
_entity.pdbx_description
1 polymer ?
#
loop_
_entity_poly.entity_id
_entity_poly.type
_entity_poly.pdbx_seq_one_letter_code
_entity_poly.pdbx_strand_id
1 'polypeptide(L)'
;MQKSDLDAILSELAAREPIFHQREFGTSREDLLKMTADDFWEIGASGKIYGRDFVIETLLERYKTLEPDDWACTDFSIRPLAENLYQLNYVLQQPDRRTRRTTFWRKRDEVWQIVFHQGTVMA
;
A
#
# COMPACT_ATOMS: atom_id res chain seq x y z
N MET A 1 -8.93 -10.16 -19.47
CA MET A 1 -8.11 -10.76 -18.40
C MET A 1 -8.82 -11.95 -17.81
N GLN A 2 -8.13 -13.05 -17.69
CA GLN A 2 -8.66 -14.26 -17.08
C GLN A 2 -8.72 -14.11 -15.56
N LYS A 3 -9.64 -14.80 -14.92
CA LYS A 3 -9.75 -14.80 -13.47
C LYS A 3 -8.46 -15.28 -12.81
N SER A 4 -7.80 -16.29 -13.38
CA SER A 4 -6.54 -16.81 -12.86
C SER A 4 -5.41 -15.77 -12.88
N ASP A 5 -5.40 -14.89 -13.89
CA ASP A 5 -4.42 -13.80 -13.97
C ASP A 5 -4.68 -12.78 -12.86
N LEU A 6 -5.95 -12.46 -12.64
CA LEU A 6 -6.34 -11.51 -11.59
C LEU A 6 -6.04 -12.07 -10.21
N ASP A 7 -6.26 -13.36 -9.98
CA ASP A 7 -5.94 -14.02 -8.71
C ASP A 7 -4.43 -13.99 -8.44
N ALA A 8 -3.61 -14.18 -9.47
CA ALA A 8 -2.16 -14.11 -9.35
C ALA A 8 -1.70 -12.69 -9.00
N ILE A 9 -2.29 -11.68 -9.62
CA ILE A 9 -2.00 -10.28 -9.31
C ILE A 9 -2.43 -9.95 -7.89
N LEU A 10 -3.59 -10.42 -7.47
CA LEU A 10 -4.07 -10.24 -6.10
C LEU A 10 -3.06 -10.79 -5.08
N SER A 11 -2.57 -12.01 -5.29
CA SER A 11 -1.58 -12.62 -4.40
C SER A 11 -0.29 -11.80 -4.34
N GLU A 12 0.15 -11.33 -5.49
CA GLU A 12 1.39 -10.54 -5.59
C GLU A 12 1.26 -9.21 -4.85
N LEU A 13 0.12 -8.52 -5.02
CA LEU A 13 -0.09 -7.23 -4.37
C LEU A 13 -0.40 -7.37 -2.88
N ALA A 14 -1.17 -8.40 -2.50
CA ALA A 14 -1.46 -8.67 -1.09
C ALA A 14 -0.18 -8.88 -0.28
N ALA A 15 0.84 -9.50 -0.88
CA ALA A 15 2.13 -9.72 -0.23
C ALA A 15 2.86 -8.42 0.09
N ARG A 16 2.50 -7.31 -0.55
CA ARG A 16 3.12 -6.00 -0.37
C ARG A 16 2.40 -5.12 0.64
N GLU A 17 1.24 -5.58 1.16
CA GLU A 17 0.44 -4.80 2.10
C GLU A 17 0.66 -5.24 3.55
N PRO A 18 0.52 -4.38 4.55
CA PRO A 18 0.22 -2.95 4.37
C PRO A 18 1.41 -2.23 3.74
N ILE A 19 1.08 -1.25 2.93
CA ILE A 19 2.11 -0.55 2.15
C ILE A 19 3.21 0.00 3.08
N PHE A 20 4.46 -0.10 2.60
CA PHE A 20 5.65 0.38 3.30
C PHE A 20 6.04 -0.40 4.57
N HIS A 21 5.26 -1.37 5.00
CA HIS A 21 5.56 -2.16 6.21
C HIS A 21 6.19 -3.50 5.90
N GLN A 22 6.20 -3.92 4.64
CA GLN A 22 6.90 -5.12 4.20
C GLN A 22 8.32 -4.74 3.79
N ARG A 23 9.23 -4.74 4.77
CA ARG A 23 10.60 -4.22 4.59
C ARG A 23 11.41 -4.95 3.54
N GLU A 24 11.02 -6.16 3.20
CA GLU A 24 11.67 -6.97 2.15
C GLU A 24 11.58 -6.32 0.77
N PHE A 25 10.62 -5.41 0.55
CA PHE A 25 10.48 -4.70 -0.72
C PHE A 25 11.31 -3.42 -0.77
N GLY A 26 11.96 -3.05 0.32
CA GLY A 26 12.89 -1.93 0.37
C GLY A 26 12.53 -0.89 1.41
N THR A 27 13.54 -0.27 2.00
CA THR A 27 13.39 0.74 3.06
C THR A 27 14.24 1.98 2.82
N SER A 28 15.04 2.01 1.75
CA SER A 28 15.84 3.20 1.43
C SER A 28 14.98 4.25 0.72
N ARG A 29 15.46 5.49 0.72
CA ARG A 29 14.82 6.57 -0.05
C ARG A 29 14.65 6.18 -1.50
N GLU A 30 15.69 5.61 -2.11
CA GLU A 30 15.65 5.17 -3.50
C GLU A 30 14.57 4.11 -3.72
N ASP A 31 14.45 3.13 -2.81
CA ASP A 31 13.41 2.11 -2.88
C ASP A 31 12.02 2.73 -2.81
N LEU A 32 11.80 3.66 -1.88
CA LEU A 32 10.51 4.31 -1.69
C LEU A 32 10.12 5.18 -2.89
N LEU A 33 11.09 5.87 -3.47
CA LEU A 33 10.86 6.64 -4.70
C LEU A 33 10.48 5.73 -5.85
N LYS A 34 11.08 4.54 -5.93
CA LYS A 34 10.81 3.58 -7.00
C LYS A 34 9.43 2.95 -6.88
N MET A 35 8.96 2.71 -5.65
CA MET A 35 7.66 2.04 -5.41
C MET A 35 6.48 3.01 -5.31
N THR A 36 6.70 4.32 -5.49
CA THR A 36 5.64 5.32 -5.48
C THR A 36 5.60 6.06 -6.80
N ALA A 37 4.39 6.38 -7.28
CA ALA A 37 4.23 7.25 -8.44
C ALA A 37 4.73 8.66 -8.12
N ASP A 38 5.16 9.40 -9.14
CA ASP A 38 5.68 10.76 -8.95
C ASP A 38 4.68 11.67 -8.24
N ASP A 39 3.40 11.46 -8.49
CA ASP A 39 2.31 12.24 -7.92
C ASP A 39 1.57 11.49 -6.80
N PHE A 40 2.21 10.49 -6.21
CA PHE A 40 1.60 9.71 -5.13
C PHE A 40 1.14 10.63 -3.99
N TRP A 41 -0.05 10.35 -3.46
CA TRP A 41 -0.56 10.98 -2.25
C TRP A 41 -1.46 10.00 -1.51
N GLU A 42 -1.76 10.32 -0.25
CA GLU A 42 -2.64 9.46 0.54
C GLU A 42 -3.54 10.28 1.46
N ILE A 43 -4.63 9.63 1.87
CA ILE A 43 -5.48 10.12 2.94
C ILE A 43 -5.33 9.15 4.10
N GLY A 44 -4.79 9.63 5.21
CA GLY A 44 -4.63 8.81 6.41
C GLY A 44 -5.96 8.53 7.09
N ALA A 45 -5.96 7.57 8.00
CA ALA A 45 -7.18 7.18 8.73
C ALA A 45 -7.78 8.31 9.56
N SER A 46 -7.00 9.34 9.87
CA SER A 46 -7.47 10.55 10.56
C SER A 46 -8.18 11.54 9.63
N GLY A 47 -8.15 11.31 8.31
CA GLY A 47 -8.68 12.21 7.31
C GLY A 47 -7.68 13.22 6.77
N LYS A 48 -6.45 13.24 7.29
CA LYS A 48 -5.40 14.15 6.79
C LYS A 48 -4.85 13.69 5.45
N ILE A 49 -4.53 14.67 4.60
CA ILE A 49 -3.93 14.44 3.29
C ILE A 49 -2.41 14.56 3.41
N TYR A 50 -1.69 13.60 2.83
CA TYR A 50 -0.22 13.58 2.85
C TYR A 50 0.30 13.41 1.42
N GLY A 51 1.29 14.23 1.04
CA GLY A 51 1.96 14.10 -0.23
C GLY A 51 3.12 13.10 -0.17
N ARG A 52 3.67 12.79 -1.33
CA ARG A 52 4.75 11.79 -1.48
C ARG A 52 5.96 12.09 -0.60
N ASP A 53 6.46 13.33 -0.65
CA ASP A 53 7.67 13.69 0.09
C ASP A 53 7.50 13.54 1.59
N PHE A 54 6.36 13.98 2.11
CA PHE A 54 6.06 13.85 3.54
C PHE A 54 6.01 12.37 3.95
N VAL A 55 5.37 11.53 3.13
CA VAL A 55 5.24 10.10 3.41
C VAL A 55 6.63 9.45 3.45
N ILE A 56 7.47 9.74 2.47
CA ILE A 56 8.81 9.16 2.40
C ILE A 56 9.65 9.58 3.61
N GLU A 57 9.66 10.86 3.96
CA GLU A 57 10.41 11.34 5.12
C GLU A 57 9.93 10.70 6.42
N THR A 58 8.61 10.56 6.58
CA THR A 58 8.02 9.92 7.77
C THR A 58 8.43 8.45 7.85
N LEU A 59 8.43 7.74 6.72
CA LEU A 59 8.81 6.32 6.70
C LEU A 59 10.28 6.13 7.02
N LEU A 60 11.16 6.95 6.46
CA LEU A 60 12.59 6.86 6.73
C LEU A 60 12.88 7.03 8.23
N GLU A 61 12.17 7.93 8.88
CA GLU A 61 12.29 8.11 10.33
C GLU A 61 11.77 6.89 11.08
N ARG A 62 10.61 6.35 10.66
CA ARG A 62 9.99 5.19 11.29
C ARG A 62 10.86 3.93 11.16
N TYR A 63 11.55 3.74 10.03
CA TYR A 63 12.38 2.56 9.82
C TYR A 63 13.59 2.49 10.74
N LYS A 64 13.93 3.57 11.42
CA LYS A 64 15.00 3.56 12.44
C LYS A 64 14.60 2.75 13.67
N THR A 65 13.30 2.52 13.85
CA THR A 65 12.77 1.71 14.95
C THR A 65 12.63 0.27 14.49
N LEU A 66 13.14 -0.68 15.30
CA LEU A 66 13.14 -2.11 14.95
C LEU A 66 11.97 -2.88 15.59
N GLU A 67 10.93 -2.20 16.03
CA GLU A 67 9.77 -2.86 16.63
C GLU A 67 8.95 -3.58 15.58
N PRO A 68 8.58 -4.87 15.81
CA PRO A 68 7.70 -5.58 14.89
C PRO A 68 6.29 -5.02 14.97
N ASP A 69 5.63 -4.90 13.81
CA ASP A 69 4.23 -4.53 13.74
C ASP A 69 3.37 -5.76 13.99
N ASP A 70 2.49 -5.69 14.98
CA ASP A 70 1.52 -6.75 15.27
C ASP A 70 0.24 -6.45 14.48
N TRP A 71 0.35 -6.47 13.16
CA TRP A 71 -0.73 -6.11 12.24
C TRP A 71 -1.09 -7.29 11.35
N ALA A 72 -2.38 -7.40 11.03
CA ALA A 72 -2.88 -8.46 10.14
C ALA A 72 -3.77 -7.85 9.05
N CYS A 73 -3.58 -8.32 7.83
CA CYS A 73 -4.40 -7.92 6.69
C CYS A 73 -5.36 -9.05 6.34
N THR A 74 -6.64 -8.72 6.15
CA THR A 74 -7.69 -9.69 5.81
C THR A 74 -8.65 -9.08 4.77
N ASP A 75 -9.53 -9.91 4.24
CA ASP A 75 -10.64 -9.50 3.36
C ASP A 75 -10.15 -8.78 2.10
N PHE A 76 -9.10 -9.32 1.49
CA PHE A 76 -8.58 -8.77 0.25
C PHE A 76 -9.56 -8.92 -0.91
N SER A 77 -9.71 -7.86 -1.69
CA SER A 77 -10.41 -7.90 -2.97
C SER A 77 -9.68 -6.99 -3.96
N ILE A 78 -9.80 -7.31 -5.24
CA ILE A 78 -9.10 -6.58 -6.30
C ILE A 78 -10.03 -6.41 -7.50
N ARG A 79 -9.91 -5.26 -8.19
CA ARG A 79 -10.55 -5.10 -9.49
C ARG A 79 -9.65 -4.28 -10.41
N PRO A 80 -9.59 -4.65 -11.69
CA PRO A 80 -8.87 -3.85 -12.67
C PRO A 80 -9.67 -2.58 -12.98
N LEU A 81 -8.98 -1.43 -13.02
CA LEU A 81 -9.59 -0.16 -13.37
C LEU A 81 -9.25 0.25 -14.82
N ALA A 82 -8.06 -0.12 -15.25
CA ALA A 82 -7.55 0.14 -16.58
C ALA A 82 -6.41 -0.84 -16.83
N GLU A 83 -5.80 -0.81 -18.00
CA GLU A 83 -4.63 -1.62 -18.27
C GLU A 83 -3.53 -1.27 -17.28
N ASN A 84 -3.01 -2.30 -16.58
CA ASN A 84 -1.94 -2.17 -15.60
C ASN A 84 -2.27 -1.26 -14.40
N LEU A 85 -3.57 -1.06 -14.11
CA LEU A 85 -4.02 -0.26 -12.96
C LEU A 85 -5.10 -1.03 -12.21
N TYR A 86 -4.89 -1.20 -10.90
CA TYR A 86 -5.73 -2.04 -10.06
C TYR A 86 -6.11 -1.34 -8.77
N GLN A 87 -7.34 -1.58 -8.32
CA GLN A 87 -7.80 -1.17 -7.00
C GLN A 87 -7.75 -2.39 -6.09
N LEU A 88 -6.97 -2.31 -5.03
CA LEU A 88 -6.87 -3.34 -4.00
C LEU A 88 -7.51 -2.83 -2.73
N ASN A 89 -8.43 -3.61 -2.17
CA ASN A 89 -9.08 -3.28 -0.90
C ASN A 89 -8.82 -4.39 0.11
N TYR A 90 -8.70 -4.02 1.38
CA TYR A 90 -8.52 -4.98 2.46
C TYR A 90 -8.86 -4.33 3.80
N VAL A 91 -8.87 -5.15 4.84
CA VAL A 91 -9.00 -4.69 6.23
C VAL A 91 -7.66 -4.84 6.92
N LEU A 92 -7.22 -3.79 7.59
CA LEU A 92 -6.01 -3.81 8.41
C LEU A 92 -6.42 -3.85 9.88
N GLN A 93 -6.02 -4.92 10.58
CA GLN A 93 -6.20 -5.06 12.02
C GLN A 93 -4.91 -4.63 12.72
N GLN A 94 -5.00 -3.59 13.52
CA GLN A 94 -3.92 -3.13 14.39
C GLN A 94 -4.35 -3.37 15.84
N PRO A 95 -3.43 -3.32 16.81
CA PRO A 95 -3.81 -3.61 18.21
C PRO A 95 -4.94 -2.76 18.75
N ASP A 96 -5.06 -1.51 18.33
CA ASP A 96 -6.00 -0.54 18.87
C ASP A 96 -7.11 -0.13 17.89
N ARG A 97 -7.09 -0.63 16.65
CA ARG A 97 -8.11 -0.24 15.67
C ARG A 97 -8.14 -1.16 14.46
N ARG A 98 -9.28 -1.11 13.75
CA ARG A 98 -9.44 -1.73 12.44
C ARG A 98 -9.73 -0.66 11.42
N THR A 99 -9.12 -0.76 10.25
CA THR A 99 -9.33 0.19 9.16
C THR A 99 -9.59 -0.55 7.85
N ARG A 100 -10.44 0.05 7.02
CA ARG A 100 -10.57 -0.38 5.63
C ARG A 100 -9.56 0.39 4.82
N ARG A 101 -8.81 -0.33 4.00
CA ARG A 101 -7.72 0.25 3.21
C ARG A 101 -7.97 0.07 1.73
N THR A 102 -7.61 1.08 0.95
CA THR A 102 -7.66 1.06 -0.50
C THR A 102 -6.32 1.52 -1.03
N THR A 103 -5.73 0.73 -1.92
CA THR A 103 -4.49 1.10 -2.61
C THR A 103 -4.73 1.00 -4.10
N PHE A 104 -4.34 2.04 -4.84
CA PHE A 104 -4.29 1.97 -6.31
C PHE A 104 -2.87 1.62 -6.71
N TRP A 105 -2.72 0.43 -7.32
CA TRP A 105 -1.45 -0.10 -7.79
C TRP A 105 -1.35 0.00 -9.29
N ARG A 106 -0.24 0.48 -9.80
CA ARG A 106 0.04 0.56 -11.24
C ARG A 106 1.32 -0.19 -11.55
N LYS A 107 1.31 -0.99 -12.60
CA LYS A 107 2.52 -1.65 -13.09
C LYS A 107 3.09 -0.87 -14.26
N ARG A 108 4.34 -0.44 -14.14
CA ARG A 108 5.04 0.31 -15.19
C ARG A 108 6.47 -0.26 -15.29
N ASP A 109 6.87 -0.66 -16.50
CA ASP A 109 8.21 -1.21 -16.76
C ASP A 109 8.55 -2.35 -15.77
N GLU A 110 7.58 -3.25 -15.58
CA GLU A 110 7.67 -4.40 -14.67
C GLU A 110 7.80 -4.03 -13.18
N VAL A 111 7.59 -2.77 -12.82
CA VAL A 111 7.66 -2.28 -11.44
C VAL A 111 6.26 -1.91 -10.95
N TRP A 112 5.88 -2.44 -9.78
CA TRP A 112 4.65 -2.03 -9.11
C TRP A 112 4.85 -0.69 -8.42
N GLN A 113 3.95 0.26 -8.68
CA GLN A 113 3.96 1.58 -8.05
C GLN A 113 2.63 1.86 -7.40
N ILE A 114 2.69 2.47 -6.21
CA ILE A 114 1.50 2.94 -5.50
C ILE A 114 1.16 4.33 -6.03
N VAL A 115 -0.08 4.48 -6.50
CA VAL A 115 -0.56 5.77 -7.05
C VAL A 115 -1.30 6.56 -5.96
N PHE A 116 -2.09 5.86 -5.14
CA PHE A 116 -2.90 6.46 -4.09
C PHE A 116 -3.20 5.44 -3.01
N HIS A 117 -3.34 5.90 -1.78
CA HIS A 117 -3.74 5.05 -0.66
C HIS A 117 -4.68 5.81 0.27
N GLN A 118 -5.67 5.12 0.81
CA GLN A 118 -6.57 5.68 1.79
C GLN A 118 -6.95 4.64 2.84
N GLY A 119 -6.94 5.08 4.11
CA GLY A 119 -7.45 4.29 5.21
C GLY A 119 -8.64 4.96 5.87
N THR A 120 -9.60 4.18 6.32
CA THR A 120 -10.79 4.70 7.02
C THR A 120 -11.05 3.81 8.23
N VAL A 121 -11.21 4.43 9.39
CA VAL A 121 -11.51 3.68 10.62
C VAL A 121 -12.89 3.03 10.49
N MET A 122 -12.96 1.76 10.84
CA MET A 122 -14.23 1.03 10.82
C MET A 122 -15.04 1.37 12.05
N ALA A 123 -16.34 1.59 11.81
CA ALA A 123 -17.29 1.83 12.89
C ALA A 123 -17.49 0.56 13.72
#